data_b3d41edc25f27dba08229ddcdbae41d1
#
_entry.id   b3d41edc25f27dba08229ddcdbae41d1
#
_cell.length_a   1.000
_cell.length_b   1.000
_cell.length_c   1.000
_cell.angle_alpha   90.00
_cell.angle_beta   90.00
_cell.angle_gamma   90.00
#
_symmetry.space_group_name_H-M   'P 1'
#
loop_
_entity.id
_entity.type
_entity.pdbx_description
1 polymer ?
#
loop_
_entity_poly.entity_id
_entity_poly.type
_entity_poly.pdbx_seq_one_letter_code
_entity_poly.pdbx_strand_id
1 'polypeptide(L)'
;MNNVYIYLITVPVAKKLSIPISVDDVNSACTQVYNEYYGGPIYIWREDELAKVLLHEALHSVHYDWEIINQALIPELKNLETNISRENGLNANESYNELGATFFMSLFSLKAKPEDKRKEKRLIREYMLKELDYSFDNCAKILLKYGIRDSNDCNNLKTVEKCDYRQEASAYSYILLKGGLLWYILYKIKYNKKHEDRLNCLEQFMSIGFWGKMGSSFQRILVQILKDKAFNKIINKRIKKMKESKKRGRPEDFFFTYHGSK
;
A
#
# COMPACT_ATOMS: atom_id res chain seq x y z
N MET A 1 3.39 -29.84 -8.39
CA MET A 1 3.40 -28.36 -8.56
C MET A 1 2.05 -27.97 -9.11
N ASN A 2 1.34 -27.07 -8.45
CA ASN A 2 0.08 -26.57 -8.98
C ASN A 2 0.42 -25.44 -9.99
N ASN A 3 -0.17 -25.51 -11.17
CA ASN A 3 0.00 -24.46 -12.16
C ASN A 3 -0.83 -23.23 -11.75
N VAL A 4 -0.25 -22.06 -11.81
CA VAL A 4 -0.97 -20.80 -11.70
C VAL A 4 -1.26 -20.31 -13.11
N TYR A 5 -2.53 -20.11 -13.43
CA TYR A 5 -2.96 -19.58 -14.72
C TYR A 5 -3.07 -18.07 -14.65
N ILE A 6 -2.47 -17.38 -15.62
CA ILE A 6 -2.50 -15.92 -15.72
C ILE A 6 -3.22 -15.54 -17.00
N TYR A 7 -4.32 -14.78 -16.87
CA TYR A 7 -5.11 -14.28 -17.98
C TYR A 7 -4.84 -12.78 -18.15
N LEU A 8 -4.22 -12.42 -19.25
CA LEU A 8 -3.92 -11.04 -19.62
C LEU A 8 -4.93 -10.56 -20.67
N ILE A 9 -5.85 -9.70 -20.29
CA ILE A 9 -6.84 -9.09 -21.18
C ILE A 9 -6.67 -7.58 -21.05
N THR A 10 -5.48 -7.09 -21.38
CA THR A 10 -5.11 -5.71 -21.12
C THR A 10 -5.83 -4.73 -22.03
N VAL A 11 -6.35 -3.69 -21.42
CA VAL A 11 -6.97 -2.55 -22.12
C VAL A 11 -6.31 -1.25 -21.67
N PRO A 12 -6.12 -0.26 -22.54
CA PRO A 12 -5.45 1.01 -22.22
C PRO A 12 -6.40 1.96 -21.50
N VAL A 13 -6.95 1.51 -20.36
CA VAL A 13 -7.87 2.32 -19.54
C VAL A 13 -7.12 2.82 -18.32
N ALA A 14 -6.90 4.14 -18.26
CA ALA A 14 -6.25 4.79 -17.13
C ALA A 14 -7.12 4.73 -15.87
N LYS A 15 -6.47 4.62 -14.72
CA LYS A 15 -7.13 4.75 -13.42
C LYS A 15 -7.71 6.15 -13.25
N LYS A 16 -8.91 6.21 -12.73
CA LYS A 16 -9.61 7.45 -12.39
C LYS A 16 -9.90 7.48 -10.90
N LEU A 17 -10.18 8.62 -10.37
CA LEU A 17 -10.56 8.79 -8.97
C LEU A 17 -11.98 9.35 -8.90
N SER A 18 -12.96 8.49 -8.66
CA SER A 18 -14.36 8.86 -8.44
C SER A 18 -14.66 9.15 -6.97
N ILE A 19 -15.90 9.50 -6.66
CA ILE A 19 -16.44 9.59 -5.30
C ILE A 19 -17.83 8.93 -5.31
N PRO A 20 -18.02 7.83 -4.57
CA PRO A 20 -17.02 7.08 -3.80
C PRO A 20 -15.99 6.40 -4.71
N ILE A 21 -14.83 6.03 -4.15
CA ILE A 21 -13.82 5.27 -4.89
C ILE A 21 -14.35 3.85 -5.10
N SER A 22 -14.52 3.49 -6.36
CA SER A 22 -15.04 2.17 -6.78
C SER A 22 -13.90 1.19 -7.11
N VAL A 23 -14.28 -0.07 -7.29
CA VAL A 23 -13.39 -1.13 -7.78
C VAL A 23 -12.83 -0.75 -9.16
N ASP A 24 -13.66 -0.19 -10.04
CA ASP A 24 -13.27 0.23 -11.38
C ASP A 24 -12.23 1.37 -11.39
N ASP A 25 -12.18 2.16 -10.33
CA ASP A 25 -11.20 3.24 -10.23
C ASP A 25 -9.80 2.73 -9.94
N VAL A 26 -9.68 1.69 -9.12
CA VAL A 26 -8.41 1.32 -8.49
C VAL A 26 -7.90 -0.07 -8.89
N ASN A 27 -8.78 -1.05 -9.09
CA ASN A 27 -8.34 -2.40 -9.37
C ASN A 27 -7.89 -2.55 -10.82
N SER A 28 -6.81 -3.29 -11.02
CA SER A 28 -6.24 -3.60 -12.33
C SER A 28 -6.20 -5.11 -12.57
N ALA A 29 -6.43 -5.88 -11.52
CA ALA A 29 -6.42 -7.34 -11.55
C ALA A 29 -7.26 -7.90 -10.40
N CYS A 30 -7.45 -9.20 -10.40
CA CYS A 30 -7.93 -9.96 -9.25
C CYS A 30 -7.40 -11.39 -9.28
N THR A 31 -7.27 -11.98 -8.09
CA THR A 31 -6.97 -13.37 -7.88
C THR A 31 -8.10 -13.99 -7.08
N GLN A 32 -8.60 -15.15 -7.54
CA GLN A 32 -9.53 -15.95 -6.74
C GLN A 32 -8.72 -16.83 -5.80
N VAL A 33 -8.92 -16.65 -4.49
CA VAL A 33 -8.33 -17.52 -3.48
C VAL A 33 -9.39 -18.55 -3.07
N TYR A 34 -9.17 -19.82 -3.41
CA TYR A 34 -10.17 -20.87 -3.17
C TYR A 34 -10.10 -21.41 -1.74
N ASN A 35 -8.91 -21.65 -1.22
CA ASN A 35 -8.67 -22.12 0.15
C ASN A 35 -7.19 -21.94 0.52
N GLU A 36 -6.80 -22.38 1.71
CA GLU A 36 -5.44 -22.25 2.23
C GLU A 36 -4.33 -23.00 1.43
N TYR A 37 -4.72 -23.86 0.50
CA TYR A 37 -3.77 -24.69 -0.27
C TYR A 37 -3.71 -24.33 -1.76
N TYR A 38 -4.73 -23.66 -2.29
CA TYR A 38 -4.88 -23.42 -3.70
C TYR A 38 -5.22 -21.97 -4.00
N GLY A 39 -4.25 -21.27 -4.58
CA GLY A 39 -4.50 -20.01 -5.26
C GLY A 39 -5.21 -20.26 -6.59
N GLY A 40 -6.13 -19.38 -6.93
CA GLY A 40 -6.85 -19.41 -8.20
C GLY A 40 -6.10 -18.72 -9.32
N PRO A 41 -6.74 -18.64 -10.50
CA PRO A 41 -6.18 -17.91 -11.62
C PRO A 41 -6.07 -16.40 -11.30
N ILE A 42 -5.08 -15.78 -11.92
CA ILE A 42 -4.85 -14.34 -11.88
C ILE A 42 -5.43 -13.73 -13.15
N TYR A 43 -6.32 -12.77 -13.02
CA TYR A 43 -6.89 -12.01 -14.13
C TYR A 43 -6.37 -10.58 -14.08
N ILE A 44 -5.77 -10.10 -15.17
CA ILE A 44 -5.26 -8.73 -15.30
C ILE A 44 -5.92 -8.07 -16.52
N TRP A 45 -6.54 -6.90 -16.30
CA TRP A 45 -7.27 -6.17 -17.35
C TRP A 45 -6.77 -4.78 -17.65
N ARG A 46 -5.78 -4.26 -16.88
CA ARG A 46 -5.14 -2.98 -17.19
C ARG A 46 -3.67 -3.15 -17.50
N GLU A 47 -3.21 -2.39 -18.49
CA GLU A 47 -1.82 -2.35 -18.89
C GLU A 47 -0.95 -1.54 -17.91
N ASP A 48 -1.54 -0.52 -17.30
CA ASP A 48 -0.86 0.32 -16.32
C ASP A 48 -0.39 -0.51 -15.11
N GLU A 49 0.88 -0.34 -14.73
CA GLU A 49 1.49 -1.02 -13.58
C GLU A 49 1.49 -2.56 -13.66
N LEU A 50 1.39 -3.15 -14.87
CA LEU A 50 1.23 -4.58 -15.11
C LEU A 50 2.16 -5.46 -14.24
N ALA A 51 3.46 -5.17 -14.24
CA ALA A 51 4.45 -5.98 -13.52
C ALA A 51 4.22 -5.94 -11.99
N LYS A 52 3.91 -4.78 -11.44
CA LYS A 52 3.64 -4.63 -10.01
C LYS A 52 2.31 -5.27 -9.62
N VAL A 53 1.30 -5.12 -10.46
CA VAL A 53 -0.03 -5.73 -10.25
C VAL A 53 0.08 -7.25 -10.31
N LEU A 54 0.82 -7.81 -11.27
CA LEU A 54 1.08 -9.24 -11.33
C LEU A 54 1.75 -9.77 -10.06
N LEU A 55 2.73 -9.04 -9.53
CA LEU A 55 3.39 -9.41 -8.26
C LEU A 55 2.41 -9.37 -7.08
N HIS A 56 1.55 -8.36 -7.02
CA HIS A 56 0.54 -8.24 -5.98
C HIS A 56 -0.42 -9.44 -5.99
N GLU A 57 -0.96 -9.78 -7.14
CA GLU A 57 -1.87 -10.92 -7.30
C GLU A 57 -1.16 -12.26 -7.07
N ALA A 58 0.10 -12.37 -7.48
CA ALA A 58 0.90 -13.57 -7.20
C ALA A 58 1.10 -13.79 -5.68
N LEU A 59 1.27 -12.73 -4.89
CA LEU A 59 1.34 -12.83 -3.43
C LEU A 59 0.04 -13.37 -2.84
N HIS A 60 -1.13 -12.93 -3.32
CA HIS A 60 -2.40 -13.53 -2.94
C HIS A 60 -2.47 -15.01 -3.37
N SER A 61 -2.09 -15.32 -4.60
CA SER A 61 -2.13 -16.69 -5.13
C SER A 61 -1.26 -17.68 -4.36
N VAL A 62 -0.16 -17.22 -3.74
CA VAL A 62 0.69 -18.06 -2.88
C VAL A 62 0.37 -17.94 -1.40
N HIS A 63 -0.76 -17.34 -1.06
CA HIS A 63 -1.22 -17.14 0.32
C HIS A 63 -0.22 -16.39 1.23
N TYR A 64 0.48 -15.44 0.69
CA TYR A 64 1.50 -14.69 1.41
C TYR A 64 0.95 -13.87 2.58
N ASP A 65 -0.31 -13.48 2.49
CA ASP A 65 -1.07 -12.71 3.47
C ASP A 65 -2.05 -13.54 4.32
N TRP A 66 -2.02 -14.88 4.20
CA TRP A 66 -2.96 -15.79 4.85
C TRP A 66 -3.11 -15.56 6.35
N GLU A 67 -2.01 -15.40 7.05
CA GLU A 67 -1.99 -15.16 8.50
C GLU A 67 -2.67 -13.82 8.88
N ILE A 68 -2.67 -12.85 7.96
CA ILE A 68 -3.28 -11.54 8.20
C ILE A 68 -4.78 -11.58 7.88
N ILE A 69 -5.16 -12.23 6.78
CA ILE A 69 -6.57 -12.36 6.35
C ILE A 69 -7.41 -13.04 7.44
N ASN A 70 -6.87 -14.08 8.06
CA ASN A 70 -7.60 -14.88 9.05
C ASN A 70 -7.68 -14.23 10.44
N GLN A 71 -7.13 -13.04 10.63
CA GLN A 71 -7.21 -12.32 11.90
C GLN A 71 -8.40 -11.37 11.95
N ALA A 72 -9.24 -11.53 12.96
CA ALA A 72 -10.27 -10.52 13.25
C ALA A 72 -9.62 -9.15 13.52
N LEU A 73 -10.24 -8.10 12.99
CA LEU A 73 -9.77 -6.74 13.24
C LEU A 73 -9.86 -6.39 14.73
N ILE A 74 -8.80 -5.80 15.26
CA ILE A 74 -8.83 -5.21 16.61
C ILE A 74 -9.80 -4.01 16.64
N PRO A 75 -10.37 -3.68 17.81
CA PRO A 75 -11.44 -2.68 17.92
C PRO A 75 -11.16 -1.34 17.23
N GLU A 76 -9.93 -0.85 17.33
CA GLU A 76 -9.54 0.43 16.71
C GLU A 76 -9.63 0.36 15.18
N LEU A 77 -9.17 -0.72 14.56
CA LEU A 77 -9.26 -0.87 13.10
C LEU A 77 -10.69 -1.18 12.65
N LYS A 78 -11.46 -1.88 13.48
CA LYS A 78 -12.88 -2.12 13.21
C LYS A 78 -13.68 -0.80 13.19
N ASN A 79 -13.40 0.10 14.12
CA ASN A 79 -13.99 1.44 14.11
C ASN A 79 -13.59 2.24 12.85
N LEU A 80 -12.31 2.16 12.45
CA LEU A 80 -11.87 2.79 11.20
C LEU A 80 -12.59 2.21 10.00
N GLU A 81 -12.70 0.88 9.91
CA GLU A 81 -13.43 0.18 8.85
C GLU A 81 -14.85 0.71 8.71
N THR A 82 -15.59 0.80 9.82
CA THR A 82 -16.96 1.31 9.83
C THR A 82 -17.04 2.75 9.30
N ASN A 83 -15.97 3.54 9.50
CA ASN A 83 -15.91 4.93 9.05
C ASN A 83 -15.65 5.08 7.55
N ILE A 84 -14.85 4.19 6.95
CA ILE A 84 -14.32 4.37 5.60
C ILE A 84 -14.90 3.42 4.57
N SER A 85 -15.49 2.31 4.98
CA SER A 85 -16.03 1.30 4.07
C SER A 85 -17.44 0.91 4.44
N ARG A 86 -18.31 0.82 3.42
CA ARG A 86 -19.69 0.36 3.60
C ARG A 86 -19.83 -1.15 3.36
N GLU A 87 -19.09 -1.70 2.40
CA GLU A 87 -19.31 -3.07 1.91
C GLU A 87 -18.07 -3.96 1.94
N ASN A 88 -16.89 -3.43 1.66
CA ASN A 88 -15.70 -4.25 1.44
C ASN A 88 -14.71 -4.31 2.60
N GLY A 89 -15.02 -3.71 3.72
CA GLY A 89 -14.16 -3.73 4.91
C GLY A 89 -12.83 -2.99 4.76
N LEU A 90 -12.07 -2.99 5.84
CA LEU A 90 -10.67 -2.56 5.86
C LEU A 90 -9.78 -3.79 5.63
N ASN A 91 -9.49 -4.10 4.39
CA ASN A 91 -8.63 -5.22 4.02
C ASN A 91 -7.16 -4.90 4.32
N ALA A 92 -6.76 -5.05 5.59
CA ALA A 92 -5.41 -4.70 6.05
C ALA A 92 -4.32 -5.52 5.36
N ASN A 93 -4.62 -6.77 4.96
CA ASN A 93 -3.75 -7.64 4.18
C ASN A 93 -3.35 -7.02 2.84
N GLU A 94 -4.23 -6.25 2.22
CA GLU A 94 -3.93 -5.57 0.96
C GLU A 94 -2.74 -4.60 1.09
N SER A 95 -2.62 -3.93 2.24
CA SER A 95 -1.47 -3.05 2.49
C SER A 95 -0.15 -3.82 2.59
N TYR A 96 -0.22 -5.06 3.06
CA TYR A 96 0.94 -5.95 3.15
C TYR A 96 1.36 -6.48 1.78
N ASN A 97 0.41 -6.96 0.97
CA ASN A 97 0.69 -7.41 -0.39
C ASN A 97 1.19 -6.28 -1.29
N GLU A 98 0.61 -5.08 -1.14
CA GLU A 98 1.10 -3.88 -1.82
C GLU A 98 2.54 -3.52 -1.44
N LEU A 99 2.88 -3.63 -0.15
CA LEU A 99 4.24 -3.44 0.31
C LEU A 99 5.18 -4.50 -0.27
N GLY A 100 4.76 -5.77 -0.28
CA GLY A 100 5.49 -6.89 -0.85
C GLY A 100 5.76 -6.71 -2.34
N ALA A 101 4.73 -6.41 -3.11
CA ALA A 101 4.86 -6.14 -4.53
C ALA A 101 5.82 -4.97 -4.81
N THR A 102 5.73 -3.90 -4.02
CA THR A 102 6.66 -2.76 -4.13
C THR A 102 8.11 -3.16 -3.84
N PHE A 103 8.33 -3.99 -2.84
CA PHE A 103 9.67 -4.51 -2.51
C PHE A 103 10.23 -5.38 -3.64
N PHE A 104 9.47 -6.33 -4.15
CA PHE A 104 9.88 -7.17 -5.28
C PHE A 104 10.13 -6.34 -6.54
N MET A 105 9.31 -5.33 -6.82
CA MET A 105 9.57 -4.39 -7.91
C MET A 105 10.91 -3.67 -7.76
N SER A 106 11.28 -3.30 -6.52
CA SER A 106 12.58 -2.68 -6.28
C SER A 106 13.75 -3.60 -6.61
N LEU A 107 13.61 -4.90 -6.34
CA LEU A 107 14.60 -5.92 -6.70
C LEU A 107 14.70 -6.10 -8.22
N PHE A 108 13.57 -6.21 -8.90
CA PHE A 108 13.53 -6.39 -10.36
C PHE A 108 13.99 -5.14 -11.13
N SER A 109 13.84 -3.96 -10.54
CA SER A 109 14.32 -2.70 -11.13
C SER A 109 15.85 -2.57 -11.14
N LEU A 110 16.57 -3.46 -10.46
CA LEU A 110 18.02 -3.54 -10.53
C LEU A 110 18.43 -4.14 -11.89
N LYS A 111 18.70 -3.28 -12.88
CA LYS A 111 19.03 -3.66 -14.29
C LYS A 111 20.29 -4.51 -14.45
N ALA A 112 21.12 -4.61 -13.44
CA ALA A 112 22.31 -5.47 -13.40
C ALA A 112 22.45 -6.01 -11.98
N LYS A 113 22.92 -7.25 -11.82
CA LYS A 113 23.35 -7.75 -10.51
C LYS A 113 24.53 -6.86 -10.07
N PRO A 114 24.35 -5.98 -9.10
CA PRO A 114 25.48 -5.20 -8.64
C PRO A 114 26.49 -6.18 -8.04
N GLU A 115 27.74 -6.09 -8.47
CA GLU A 115 28.84 -6.87 -7.91
C GLU A 115 29.05 -6.59 -6.41
N ASP A 116 28.52 -5.45 -5.96
CA ASP A 116 28.60 -4.98 -4.58
C ASP A 116 27.22 -4.96 -3.91
N LYS A 117 27.02 -5.81 -2.89
CA LYS A 117 25.82 -5.87 -2.05
C LYS A 117 25.47 -4.54 -1.39
N ARG A 118 26.44 -3.67 -1.11
CA ARG A 118 26.19 -2.34 -0.54
C ARG A 118 25.53 -1.43 -1.55
N LYS A 119 25.95 -1.50 -2.81
CA LYS A 119 25.35 -0.75 -3.92
C LYS A 119 23.90 -1.22 -4.15
N GLU A 120 23.67 -2.52 -4.13
CA GLU A 120 22.33 -3.11 -4.24
C GLU A 120 21.40 -2.58 -3.15
N LYS A 121 21.79 -2.70 -1.88
CA LYS A 121 21.03 -2.20 -0.74
C LYS A 121 20.73 -0.70 -0.84
N ARG A 122 21.69 0.08 -1.32
CA ARG A 122 21.47 1.52 -1.53
C ARG A 122 20.42 1.79 -2.60
N LEU A 123 20.48 1.09 -3.74
CA LEU A 123 19.51 1.26 -4.83
C LEU A 123 18.10 0.86 -4.43
N ILE A 124 17.94 -0.28 -3.73
CA ILE A 124 16.65 -0.69 -3.17
C ILE A 124 16.11 0.40 -2.24
N ARG A 125 16.95 0.91 -1.34
CA ARG A 125 16.55 1.96 -0.42
C ARG A 125 16.13 3.24 -1.13
N GLU A 126 16.86 3.66 -2.15
CA GLU A 126 16.52 4.84 -2.97
C GLU A 126 15.17 4.65 -3.68
N TYR A 127 14.92 3.46 -4.23
CA TYR A 127 13.63 3.12 -4.81
C TYR A 127 12.50 3.21 -3.78
N MET A 128 12.67 2.58 -2.61
CA MET A 128 11.66 2.58 -1.55
C MET A 128 11.40 3.99 -0.98
N LEU A 129 12.39 4.87 -0.96
CA LEU A 129 12.21 6.27 -0.57
C LEU A 129 11.40 7.06 -1.60
N LYS A 130 11.63 6.83 -2.90
CA LYS A 130 10.83 7.43 -3.97
C LYS A 130 9.38 6.94 -3.91
N GLU A 131 9.19 5.64 -3.69
CA GLU A 131 7.87 5.05 -3.52
C GLU A 131 7.13 5.61 -2.30
N LEU A 132 7.83 5.83 -1.19
CA LEU A 132 7.26 6.46 -0.02
C LEU A 132 6.83 7.90 -0.29
N ASP A 133 7.67 8.68 -0.97
CA ASP A 133 7.36 10.06 -1.33
C ASP A 133 6.12 10.14 -2.22
N TYR A 134 6.04 9.23 -3.19
CA TYR A 134 4.91 9.08 -4.08
C TYR A 134 3.63 8.62 -3.35
N SER A 135 3.77 7.70 -2.39
CA SER A 135 2.65 7.25 -1.55
C SER A 135 2.07 8.40 -0.72
N PHE A 136 2.90 9.28 -0.18
CA PHE A 136 2.43 10.48 0.52
C PHE A 136 1.65 11.43 -0.39
N ASP A 137 2.09 11.60 -1.63
CA ASP A 137 1.38 12.43 -2.60
C ASP A 137 0.02 11.82 -2.94
N ASN A 138 -0.07 10.51 -3.12
CA ASN A 138 -1.34 9.83 -3.39
C ASN A 138 -2.28 9.85 -2.18
N CYS A 139 -1.78 9.69 -0.95
CA CYS A 139 -2.57 9.91 0.27
C CYS A 139 -3.21 11.30 0.25
N ALA A 140 -2.41 12.33 -0.03
CA ALA A 140 -2.90 13.71 -0.06
C ALA A 140 -3.93 13.93 -1.18
N LYS A 141 -3.74 13.37 -2.38
CA LYS A 141 -4.68 13.45 -3.51
C LYS A 141 -6.04 12.87 -3.13
N ILE A 142 -6.04 11.65 -2.57
CA ILE A 142 -7.27 10.98 -2.16
C ILE A 142 -8.01 11.80 -1.10
N LEU A 143 -7.33 12.18 -0.03
CA LEU A 143 -7.95 12.95 1.04
C LEU A 143 -8.53 14.28 0.54
N LEU A 144 -7.80 14.98 -0.33
CA LEU A 144 -8.27 16.20 -0.96
C LEU A 144 -9.48 16.01 -1.86
N LYS A 145 -9.56 14.88 -2.55
CA LYS A 145 -10.72 14.55 -3.40
C LYS A 145 -12.00 14.49 -2.58
N TYR A 146 -11.91 13.97 -1.35
CA TYR A 146 -13.01 13.94 -0.38
C TYR A 146 -13.16 15.23 0.44
N GLY A 147 -12.46 16.30 0.10
CA GLY A 147 -12.52 17.55 0.85
C GLY A 147 -11.81 17.53 2.20
N ILE A 148 -11.16 16.43 2.56
CA ILE A 148 -10.47 16.25 3.82
C ILE A 148 -9.22 17.15 3.85
N ARG A 149 -9.12 17.97 4.88
CA ARG A 149 -8.06 18.97 5.01
C ARG A 149 -7.01 18.61 6.04
N ASP A 150 -7.34 17.74 6.95
CA ASP A 150 -6.46 17.19 7.96
C ASP A 150 -6.58 15.66 7.97
N SER A 151 -5.46 14.95 7.81
CA SER A 151 -5.43 13.50 7.82
C SER A 151 -5.92 12.90 9.16
N ASN A 152 -5.80 13.65 10.26
CA ASN A 152 -6.32 13.21 11.55
C ASN A 152 -7.83 13.04 11.57
N ASP A 153 -8.58 13.77 10.74
CA ASP A 153 -10.03 13.63 10.64
C ASP A 153 -10.42 12.25 10.10
N CYS A 154 -9.59 11.68 9.20
CA CYS A 154 -9.79 10.37 8.63
C CYS A 154 -9.15 9.24 9.44
N ASN A 155 -8.02 9.52 10.07
CA ASN A 155 -7.27 8.55 10.88
C ASN A 155 -7.78 8.47 12.33
N ASN A 156 -8.91 9.09 12.62
CA ASN A 156 -9.49 9.06 13.96
C ASN A 156 -10.06 7.66 14.26
N LEU A 157 -9.35 6.92 15.11
CA LEU A 157 -9.68 5.55 15.50
C LEU A 157 -10.74 5.47 16.62
N LYS A 158 -11.22 6.61 17.10
CA LYS A 158 -12.12 6.67 18.26
C LYS A 158 -13.56 7.09 17.93
N THR A 159 -13.76 7.84 16.87
CA THR A 159 -15.06 8.42 16.53
C THR A 159 -15.42 8.17 15.08
N VAL A 160 -16.62 7.67 14.87
CA VAL A 160 -17.21 7.32 13.56
C VAL A 160 -17.65 8.56 12.76
N GLU A 161 -17.72 9.74 13.38
CA GLU A 161 -18.67 10.76 12.95
C GLU A 161 -18.14 11.82 11.98
N LYS A 162 -16.86 11.84 11.60
CA LYS A 162 -16.33 13.03 10.90
C LYS A 162 -15.57 12.79 9.60
N CYS A 163 -15.37 11.55 9.18
CA CYS A 163 -14.69 11.30 7.92
C CYS A 163 -15.69 11.10 6.78
N ASP A 164 -15.69 12.02 5.84
CA ASP A 164 -16.50 11.91 4.61
C ASP A 164 -15.89 10.93 3.59
N TYR A 165 -14.76 10.31 3.94
CA TYR A 165 -14.12 9.31 3.10
C TYR A 165 -15.02 8.07 2.99
N ARG A 166 -15.30 7.65 1.76
CA ARG A 166 -16.05 6.42 1.45
C ARG A 166 -15.37 5.68 0.32
N GLN A 167 -15.28 4.37 0.45
CA GLN A 167 -14.72 3.52 -0.60
C GLN A 167 -15.53 2.25 -0.76
N GLU A 168 -15.55 1.76 -1.99
CA GLU A 168 -16.08 0.45 -2.38
C GLU A 168 -14.97 -0.53 -2.75
N ALA A 169 -13.72 -0.07 -2.67
CA ALA A 169 -12.50 -0.84 -2.91
C ALA A 169 -11.49 -0.60 -1.79
N SER A 170 -10.42 -1.40 -1.75
CA SER A 170 -9.39 -1.32 -0.68
C SER A 170 -8.39 -0.16 -0.84
N ALA A 171 -8.82 0.97 -1.44
CA ALA A 171 -7.94 2.10 -1.77
C ALA A 171 -7.21 2.68 -0.54
N TYR A 172 -7.88 2.70 0.62
CA TYR A 172 -7.24 3.14 1.87
C TYR A 172 -6.06 2.24 2.24
N SER A 173 -6.22 0.93 2.10
CA SER A 173 -5.17 -0.05 2.37
C SER A 173 -4.03 0.04 1.37
N TYR A 174 -4.33 0.12 0.07
CA TYR A 174 -3.34 0.23 -0.99
C TYR A 174 -2.46 1.49 -0.88
N ILE A 175 -2.99 2.55 -0.33
CA ILE A 175 -2.34 3.86 -0.37
C ILE A 175 -1.93 4.33 1.02
N LEU A 176 -2.88 4.53 1.95
CA LEU A 176 -2.57 5.07 3.27
C LEU A 176 -1.83 4.06 4.13
N LEU A 177 -2.36 2.83 4.26
CA LEU A 177 -1.72 1.85 5.12
C LEU A 177 -0.38 1.39 4.55
N LYS A 178 -0.29 1.14 3.23
CA LYS A 178 0.99 0.83 2.58
C LYS A 178 2.03 1.94 2.77
N GLY A 179 1.65 3.19 2.50
CA GLY A 179 2.52 4.34 2.70
C GLY A 179 2.99 4.48 4.15
N GLY A 180 2.09 4.22 5.09
CA GLY A 180 2.39 4.20 6.51
C GLY A 180 3.35 3.07 6.90
N LEU A 181 3.17 1.87 6.37
CA LEU A 181 4.09 0.73 6.60
C LEU A 181 5.49 1.04 6.06
N LEU A 182 5.61 1.57 4.84
CA LEU A 182 6.88 2.03 4.27
C LEU A 182 7.56 3.05 5.17
N TRP A 183 6.80 4.06 5.62
CA TRP A 183 7.33 5.08 6.52
C TRP A 183 7.79 4.49 7.85
N TYR A 184 7.00 3.59 8.44
CA TYR A 184 7.34 2.91 9.69
C TYR A 184 8.65 2.13 9.56
N ILE A 185 8.80 1.32 8.51
CA ILE A 185 10.00 0.52 8.25
C ILE A 185 11.22 1.42 8.02
N LEU A 186 11.09 2.45 7.20
CA LEU A 186 12.21 3.29 6.81
C LEU A 186 12.66 4.30 7.89
N TYR A 187 11.76 4.68 8.82
CA TYR A 187 12.04 5.74 9.77
C TYR A 187 11.81 5.39 11.24
N LYS A 188 10.91 4.44 11.56
CA LYS A 188 10.53 4.16 12.96
C LYS A 188 11.14 2.91 13.53
N ILE A 189 11.35 1.86 12.75
CA ILE A 189 12.02 0.68 13.28
C ILE A 189 13.46 1.08 13.66
N LYS A 190 13.66 1.26 14.94
CA LYS A 190 14.99 1.51 15.54
C LYS A 190 15.73 0.18 15.67
N TYR A 191 16.16 -0.39 14.57
CA TYR A 191 17.23 -1.35 14.64
C TYR A 191 18.56 -0.60 14.57
N ASN A 192 19.42 -0.88 15.54
CA ASN A 192 20.80 -0.38 15.70
C ASN A 192 21.28 0.63 14.64
N LYS A 193 21.68 1.77 15.08
CA LYS A 193 22.27 3.00 14.53
C LYS A 193 22.88 3.03 13.10
N LYS A 194 22.91 1.91 12.32
CA LYS A 194 23.50 1.83 10.99
C LYS A 194 22.42 1.72 9.89
N HIS A 195 22.61 2.43 8.79
CA HIS A 195 21.71 2.46 7.64
C HIS A 195 21.46 1.09 6.98
N GLU A 196 22.37 0.13 7.12
CA GLU A 196 22.26 -1.24 6.61
C GLU A 196 21.13 -2.04 7.31
N ASP A 197 20.82 -1.73 8.57
CA ASP A 197 19.86 -2.48 9.36
C ASP A 197 18.40 -2.25 8.94
N ARG A 198 18.12 -1.17 8.22
CA ARG A 198 16.73 -0.85 7.77
C ARG A 198 16.25 -1.73 6.63
N LEU A 199 17.15 -2.15 5.73
CA LEU A 199 16.80 -3.10 4.67
C LEU A 199 16.69 -4.52 5.22
N ASN A 200 17.57 -4.90 6.16
CA ASN A 200 17.42 -6.17 6.86
C ASN A 200 16.06 -6.24 7.59
N CYS A 201 15.56 -5.10 8.11
CA CYS A 201 14.21 -5.03 8.68
C CYS A 201 13.11 -5.22 7.63
N LEU A 202 13.28 -4.66 6.44
CA LEU A 202 12.31 -4.86 5.36
C LEU A 202 12.31 -6.32 4.90
N GLU A 203 13.47 -6.93 4.70
CA GLU A 203 13.61 -8.35 4.37
C GLU A 203 12.98 -9.24 5.45
N GLN A 204 13.22 -8.93 6.73
CA GLN A 204 12.59 -9.63 7.85
C GLN A 204 11.09 -9.40 7.89
N PHE A 205 10.66 -8.16 7.71
CA PHE A 205 9.25 -7.79 7.65
C PHE A 205 8.52 -8.50 6.52
N MET A 206 9.18 -8.77 5.40
CA MET A 206 8.65 -9.47 4.25
C MET A 206 8.82 -11.00 4.33
N SER A 207 9.51 -11.55 5.33
CA SER A 207 9.67 -12.99 5.47
C SER A 207 8.38 -13.64 5.96
N ILE A 208 7.94 -14.72 5.30
CA ILE A 208 6.70 -15.47 5.61
C ILE A 208 6.64 -15.90 7.09
N GLY A 209 7.79 -16.24 7.70
CA GLY A 209 7.84 -16.66 9.11
C GLY A 209 7.73 -15.53 10.14
N PHE A 210 7.83 -14.28 9.72
CA PHE A 210 7.78 -13.14 10.64
C PHE A 210 6.35 -12.89 11.14
N TRP A 211 5.36 -13.02 10.27
CA TRP A 211 3.96 -12.69 10.58
C TRP A 211 3.24 -13.79 11.36
N GLY A 212 3.53 -15.06 11.12
CA GLY A 212 2.99 -16.15 11.92
C GLY A 212 3.37 -16.06 13.41
N LYS A 213 4.49 -15.35 13.71
CA LYS A 213 4.91 -15.06 15.09
C LYS A 213 4.36 -13.74 15.62
N MET A 214 3.92 -12.83 14.75
CA MET A 214 3.49 -11.48 15.16
C MET A 214 1.99 -11.34 15.42
N GLY A 215 1.13 -12.21 14.87
CA GLY A 215 -0.31 -12.21 15.13
C GLY A 215 -0.93 -10.81 15.12
N SER A 216 -1.60 -10.44 16.21
CA SER A 216 -2.19 -9.11 16.39
C SER A 216 -1.19 -7.93 16.35
N SER A 217 0.11 -8.21 16.30
CA SER A 217 1.15 -7.16 16.27
C SER A 217 1.14 -6.38 14.96
N PHE A 218 0.81 -6.99 13.81
CA PHE A 218 0.68 -6.27 12.55
C PHE A 218 -0.40 -5.19 12.64
N GLN A 219 -1.58 -5.53 13.12
CA GLN A 219 -2.68 -4.59 13.29
C GLN A 219 -2.35 -3.47 14.28
N ARG A 220 -1.61 -3.79 15.36
CA ARG A 220 -1.11 -2.79 16.31
C ARG A 220 -0.10 -1.82 15.67
N ILE A 221 0.75 -2.31 14.77
CA ILE A 221 1.65 -1.44 13.99
C ILE A 221 0.83 -0.48 13.13
N LEU A 222 -0.21 -0.95 12.44
CA LEU A 222 -1.10 -0.09 11.66
C LEU A 222 -1.73 1.01 12.54
N VAL A 223 -2.22 0.65 13.73
CA VAL A 223 -2.76 1.62 14.70
C VAL A 223 -1.71 2.64 15.13
N GLN A 224 -0.47 2.20 15.41
CA GLN A 224 0.63 3.11 15.75
C GLN A 224 0.94 4.09 14.63
N ILE A 225 0.96 3.62 13.38
CA ILE A 225 1.16 4.45 12.19
C ILE A 225 0.08 5.52 12.08
N LEU A 226 -1.17 5.12 12.16
CA LEU A 226 -2.31 6.03 12.02
C LEU A 226 -2.35 7.10 13.12
N LYS A 227 -1.87 6.77 14.32
CA LYS A 227 -1.72 7.69 15.45
C LYS A 227 -0.44 8.55 15.40
N ASP A 228 0.49 8.26 14.50
CA ASP A 228 1.79 8.93 14.51
C ASP A 228 1.68 10.37 14.01
N LYS A 229 2.03 11.30 14.88
CA LYS A 229 1.97 12.74 14.59
C LYS A 229 2.91 13.17 13.47
N ALA A 230 4.07 12.52 13.32
CA ALA A 230 5.04 12.88 12.29
C ALA A 230 4.54 12.39 10.91
N PHE A 231 3.98 11.19 10.83
CA PHE A 231 3.33 10.66 9.64
C PHE A 231 2.20 11.59 9.17
N ASN A 232 1.26 11.90 10.06
CA ASN A 232 0.13 12.79 9.76
C ASN A 232 0.59 14.20 9.36
N LYS A 233 1.61 14.76 10.01
CA LYS A 233 2.19 16.05 9.65
C LYS A 233 2.74 16.09 8.22
N ILE A 234 3.36 14.99 7.76
CA ILE A 234 3.87 14.90 6.39
C ILE A 234 2.72 14.91 5.39
N ILE A 235 1.68 14.09 5.60
CA ILE A 235 0.49 14.07 4.74
C ILE A 235 -0.15 15.45 4.69
N ASN A 236 -0.37 16.09 5.83
CA ASN A 236 -0.98 17.42 5.90
C ASN A 236 -0.17 18.50 5.19
N LYS A 237 1.17 18.40 5.23
CA LYS A 237 2.05 19.27 4.44
C LYS A 237 1.84 19.05 2.93
N ARG A 238 1.67 17.80 2.47
CA ARG A 238 1.38 17.48 1.07
C ARG A 238 0.01 18.00 0.65
N ILE A 239 -1.02 17.82 1.47
CA ILE A 239 -2.37 18.36 1.26
C ILE A 239 -2.28 19.89 1.03
N LYS A 240 -1.57 20.61 1.90
CA LYS A 240 -1.40 22.06 1.76
C LYS A 240 -0.71 22.43 0.45
N LYS A 241 0.40 21.75 0.13
CA LYS A 241 1.16 21.99 -1.12
C LYS A 241 0.30 21.76 -2.36
N MET A 242 -0.52 20.72 -2.39
CA MET A 242 -1.39 20.42 -3.53
C MET A 242 -2.51 21.42 -3.70
N LYS A 243 -3.10 21.92 -2.61
CA LYS A 243 -4.08 23.02 -2.69
C LYS A 243 -3.51 24.29 -3.33
N GLU A 244 -2.25 24.60 -3.01
CA GLU A 244 -1.54 25.73 -3.59
C GLU A 244 -1.24 25.50 -5.09
N SER A 245 -0.95 24.25 -5.48
CA SER A 245 -0.68 23.86 -6.87
C SER A 245 -1.94 23.84 -7.74
N LYS A 246 -3.10 23.36 -7.21
CA LYS A 246 -4.39 23.43 -7.93
C LYS A 246 -4.77 24.85 -8.33
N LYS A 247 -4.47 25.83 -7.52
CA LYS A 247 -4.66 27.25 -7.86
C LYS A 247 -3.85 27.67 -9.10
N ARG A 248 -2.84 26.87 -9.51
CA ARG A 248 -1.97 27.12 -10.66
C ARG A 248 -2.30 26.26 -11.90
N GLY A 249 -3.41 25.50 -11.90
CA GLY A 249 -3.94 24.78 -13.08
C GLY A 249 -3.13 23.58 -13.56
N ARG A 250 -2.38 22.88 -12.69
CA ARG A 250 -1.64 21.68 -13.07
C ARG A 250 -2.53 20.42 -13.05
N PRO A 251 -2.49 19.55 -14.09
CA PRO A 251 -3.23 18.31 -14.11
C PRO A 251 -2.75 17.35 -13.01
N GLU A 252 -3.67 16.52 -12.53
CA GLU A 252 -3.40 15.51 -11.49
C GLU A 252 -3.35 14.13 -12.14
N ASP A 253 -2.15 13.58 -12.31
CA ASP A 253 -1.98 12.16 -12.63
C ASP A 253 -2.15 11.32 -11.36
N PHE A 254 -2.84 10.19 -11.48
CA PHE A 254 -3.09 9.28 -10.38
C PHE A 254 -2.61 7.87 -10.73
N PHE A 255 -1.55 7.45 -10.03
CA PHE A 255 -1.01 6.10 -10.10
C PHE A 255 -0.80 5.58 -8.68
N PHE A 256 -0.79 4.26 -8.49
CA PHE A 256 -0.55 3.68 -7.18
C PHE A 256 0.93 3.51 -6.84
N THR A 257 1.80 3.51 -7.84
CA THR A 257 3.22 3.22 -7.71
C THR A 257 4.06 4.27 -8.40
N TYR A 258 5.26 4.50 -7.91
CA TYR A 258 6.27 5.27 -8.62
C TYR A 258 6.72 4.52 -9.86
N HIS A 259 6.44 5.07 -11.04
CA HIS A 259 7.05 4.63 -12.28
C HIS A 259 8.41 5.30 -12.38
N GLY A 260 9.49 4.54 -12.20
CA GLY A 260 10.84 5.07 -12.47
C GLY A 260 10.83 5.76 -13.83
N SER A 261 11.31 7.00 -13.88
CA SER A 261 11.50 7.71 -15.14
C SER A 261 12.17 6.79 -16.16
N LYS A 262 11.52 6.63 -17.31
CA LYS A 262 12.04 5.88 -18.46
C LYS A 262 13.41 6.38 -18.88
#